data_d5a8f5aeea33dc611b1483a23712736c
#
_entry.id   d5a8f5aeea33dc611b1483a23712736c
#
_cell.length_a   1.000
_cell.length_b   1.000
_cell.length_c   1.000
_cell.angle_alpha   90.00
_cell.angle_beta   90.00
_cell.angle_gamma   90.00
#
_symmetry.space_group_name_H-M   'P 1'
#
loop_
_entity.id
_entity.type
_entity.pdbx_description
1 polymer ?
#
loop_
_entity_poly.entity_id
_entity_poly.type
_entity_poly.pdbx_seq_one_letter_code
_entity_poly.pdbx_strand_id
1 'polypeptide(L)'
;MLVCVGILVFTQISGKQDTAIATQLTQTQLATTVIQENNTLIASNTMSEANTVTTPSGLKYVELVEGTGDTPKSGQTVEVHYVGTLEDGTKFDSSRDRGQPFSFKIGIGQVIKGWDEGLSTMKVGGRRQLIIPSELGYGARGAGGVIPPYSTLLFDVELLGVK
;
A
#
# COMPACT_ATOMS: atom_id res chain seq x y z
N MET A 1 62.95 1.36 -31.31
CA MET A 1 63.27 0.75 -32.67
C MET A 1 62.02 0.08 -33.17
N LEU A 2 61.70 0.43 -34.35
CA LEU A 2 60.76 -0.06 -35.36
C LEU A 2 59.26 0.24 -35.15
N VAL A 3 58.91 1.21 -35.92
CA VAL A 3 57.68 1.61 -36.58
C VAL A 3 57.18 0.48 -37.50
N CYS A 4 55.89 0.21 -37.50
CA CYS A 4 55.22 -0.29 -38.69
C CYS A 4 53.86 0.38 -38.84
N VAL A 5 53.85 1.20 -39.87
CA VAL A 5 52.72 1.88 -40.50
C VAL A 5 51.99 0.85 -41.38
N GLY A 6 50.69 0.87 -41.36
CA GLY A 6 49.85 0.08 -42.27
C GLY A 6 48.47 0.72 -42.39
N ILE A 7 48.39 1.67 -43.20
CA ILE A 7 47.61 1.95 -44.42
C ILE A 7 46.12 1.67 -44.34
N LEU A 8 45.39 2.80 -44.39
CA LEU A 8 44.01 3.01 -44.77
C LEU A 8 43.61 2.27 -46.06
N VAL A 9 42.47 1.62 -46.05
CA VAL A 9 41.65 1.45 -47.23
C VAL A 9 40.26 1.98 -46.97
N PHE A 10 39.99 3.10 -47.57
CA PHE A 10 38.70 3.75 -47.68
C PHE A 10 37.95 3.10 -48.84
N THR A 11 36.88 2.38 -48.58
CA THR A 11 35.91 2.10 -49.63
C THR A 11 34.58 2.75 -49.24
N GLN A 12 34.31 3.84 -49.93
CA GLN A 12 32.96 4.45 -49.99
C GLN A 12 32.05 3.48 -50.73
N ILE A 13 30.97 3.08 -50.04
CA ILE A 13 29.76 2.59 -50.72
C ILE A 13 28.63 3.50 -50.30
N SER A 14 28.24 4.33 -51.28
CA SER A 14 27.02 5.14 -51.25
C SER A 14 25.82 4.21 -51.35
N GLY A 15 24.93 4.23 -50.37
CA GLY A 15 23.70 3.46 -50.40
C GLY A 15 22.72 3.95 -49.33
N LYS A 16 21.79 4.77 -49.78
CA LYS A 16 20.58 5.16 -49.05
C LYS A 16 19.85 3.94 -48.49
N GLN A 17 19.82 3.72 -47.15
CA GLN A 17 18.80 2.89 -46.50
C GLN A 17 18.80 2.92 -44.96
N ASP A 18 19.51 3.82 -44.28
CA ASP A 18 19.58 3.76 -42.78
C ASP A 18 18.57 4.62 -42.03
N THR A 19 17.68 5.34 -42.73
CA THR A 19 16.71 6.25 -42.03
C THR A 19 15.41 5.57 -41.59
N ALA A 20 15.06 4.40 -42.15
CA ALA A 20 13.81 3.73 -41.85
C ALA A 20 13.88 2.81 -40.60
N ILE A 21 15.07 2.26 -40.31
CA ILE A 21 15.25 1.31 -39.19
C ILE A 21 15.36 2.04 -37.85
N ALA A 22 15.99 3.21 -37.83
CA ALA A 22 16.08 4.01 -36.58
C ALA A 22 14.73 4.52 -36.07
N THR A 23 13.82 4.88 -36.98
CA THR A 23 12.48 5.38 -36.62
C THR A 23 11.59 4.26 -36.07
N GLN A 24 11.71 3.03 -36.57
CA GLN A 24 10.92 1.90 -36.05
C GLN A 24 11.40 1.42 -34.67
N LEU A 25 12.72 1.43 -34.41
CA LEU A 25 13.25 1.09 -33.09
C LEU A 25 12.82 2.08 -32.00
N THR A 26 12.77 3.38 -32.33
CA THR A 26 12.34 4.41 -31.38
C THR A 26 10.84 4.30 -31.06
N GLN A 27 9.99 4.00 -32.05
CA GLN A 27 8.56 3.80 -31.79
C GLN A 27 8.25 2.53 -31.01
N THR A 28 8.98 1.44 -31.24
CA THR A 28 8.80 0.19 -30.49
C THR A 28 9.24 0.33 -29.03
N GLN A 29 10.33 1.06 -28.77
CA GLN A 29 10.77 1.31 -27.39
C GLN A 29 9.79 2.23 -26.62
N LEU A 30 9.27 3.27 -27.24
CA LEU A 30 8.26 4.13 -26.62
C LEU A 30 6.96 3.39 -26.32
N ALA A 31 6.50 2.53 -27.22
CA ALA A 31 5.30 1.72 -27.00
C ALA A 31 5.51 0.69 -25.87
N THR A 32 6.68 0.08 -25.78
CA THR A 32 6.99 -0.89 -24.71
C THR A 32 7.07 -0.21 -23.34
N THR A 33 7.64 1.00 -23.26
CA THR A 33 7.73 1.74 -22.00
C THR A 33 6.35 2.18 -21.50
N VAL A 34 5.48 2.66 -22.40
CA VAL A 34 4.10 3.07 -22.04
C VAL A 34 3.24 1.87 -21.62
N ILE A 35 3.39 0.72 -22.29
CA ILE A 35 2.66 -0.50 -21.90
C ILE A 35 3.14 -1.02 -20.54
N GLN A 36 4.44 -0.88 -20.22
CA GLN A 36 4.99 -1.31 -18.94
C GLN A 36 4.50 -0.44 -17.77
N GLU A 37 4.42 0.87 -17.93
CA GLU A 37 3.87 1.76 -16.91
C GLU A 37 2.37 1.52 -16.67
N ASN A 38 1.59 1.37 -17.74
CA ASN A 38 0.16 1.08 -17.61
C ASN A 38 -0.13 -0.30 -17.00
N ASN A 39 0.66 -1.33 -17.33
CA ASN A 39 0.52 -2.65 -16.71
C ASN A 39 0.89 -2.66 -15.24
N THR A 40 1.88 -1.86 -14.81
CA THR A 40 2.25 -1.75 -13.39
C THR A 40 1.15 -1.07 -12.59
N LEU A 41 0.51 -0.03 -13.12
CA LEU A 41 -0.61 0.65 -12.47
C LEU A 41 -1.87 -0.23 -12.41
N ILE A 42 -2.18 -0.96 -13.47
CA ILE A 42 -3.32 -1.89 -13.52
C ILE A 42 -3.08 -3.07 -12.57
N ALA A 43 -1.87 -3.62 -12.54
CA ALA A 43 -1.52 -4.70 -11.63
C ALA A 43 -1.61 -4.28 -10.16
N SER A 44 -1.17 -3.06 -9.82
CA SER A 44 -1.27 -2.53 -8.45
C SER A 44 -2.72 -2.32 -8.02
N ASN A 45 -3.59 -1.79 -8.89
CA ASN A 45 -5.01 -1.63 -8.59
C ASN A 45 -5.74 -2.97 -8.53
N THR A 46 -5.46 -3.88 -9.45
CA THR A 46 -6.11 -5.20 -9.50
C THR A 46 -5.71 -6.08 -8.31
N MET A 47 -4.46 -6.00 -7.84
CA MET A 47 -4.02 -6.72 -6.64
C MET A 47 -4.65 -6.16 -5.36
N SER A 48 -4.87 -4.86 -5.27
CA SER A 48 -5.52 -4.22 -4.13
C SER A 48 -7.00 -4.61 -4.00
N GLU A 49 -7.73 -4.69 -5.11
CA GLU A 49 -9.14 -5.11 -5.10
C GLU A 49 -9.32 -6.62 -4.91
N ALA A 50 -8.45 -7.43 -5.51
CA ALA A 50 -8.53 -8.90 -5.45
C ALA A 50 -8.29 -9.46 -4.02
N ASN A 51 -7.61 -8.70 -3.14
CA ASN A 51 -7.28 -9.14 -1.78
C ASN A 51 -8.11 -8.43 -0.69
N THR A 52 -9.13 -7.66 -1.06
CA THR A 52 -9.99 -6.98 -0.09
C THR A 52 -11.03 -7.93 0.46
N VAL A 53 -11.00 -8.15 1.77
CA VAL A 53 -12.02 -8.90 2.50
C VAL A 53 -13.07 -7.94 3.03
N THR A 54 -14.34 -8.26 2.83
CA THR A 54 -15.48 -7.50 3.39
C THR A 54 -16.21 -8.38 4.39
N THR A 55 -16.37 -7.88 5.61
CA THR A 55 -17.10 -8.58 6.65
C THR A 55 -18.61 -8.28 6.59
N PRO A 56 -19.46 -9.08 7.24
CA PRO A 56 -20.91 -8.83 7.28
C PRO A 56 -21.30 -7.48 7.93
N SER A 57 -20.45 -6.90 8.78
CA SER A 57 -20.66 -5.58 9.40
C SER A 57 -20.38 -4.42 8.45
N GLY A 58 -19.79 -4.70 7.28
CA GLY A 58 -19.36 -3.68 6.30
C GLY A 58 -17.91 -3.21 6.48
N LEU A 59 -17.17 -3.75 7.45
CA LEU A 59 -15.73 -3.51 7.54
C LEU A 59 -15.05 -4.13 6.32
N LYS A 60 -14.13 -3.37 5.72
CA LYS A 60 -13.24 -3.90 4.68
C LYS A 60 -11.79 -3.88 5.15
N TYR A 61 -11.03 -4.88 4.76
CA TYR A 61 -9.59 -4.89 5.05
C TYR A 61 -8.78 -5.60 3.98
N VAL A 62 -7.51 -5.21 3.90
CA VAL A 62 -6.49 -5.84 3.06
C VAL A 62 -5.38 -6.32 3.97
N GLU A 63 -5.01 -7.59 3.89
CA GLU A 63 -3.84 -8.14 4.57
C GLU A 63 -2.59 -7.72 3.78
N LEU A 64 -1.78 -6.83 4.35
CA LEU A 64 -0.53 -6.38 3.74
C LEU A 64 0.62 -7.33 4.07
N VAL A 65 0.66 -7.81 5.31
CA VAL A 65 1.61 -8.80 5.81
C VAL A 65 0.87 -9.73 6.75
N GLU A 66 0.87 -11.03 6.48
CA GLU A 66 0.35 -12.02 7.41
C GLU A 66 1.34 -12.23 8.57
N GLY A 67 0.85 -12.05 9.81
CA GLY A 67 1.64 -12.34 11.00
C GLY A 67 1.79 -13.85 11.23
N THR A 68 2.81 -14.22 11.99
CA THR A 68 3.11 -15.63 12.35
C THR A 68 2.94 -15.91 13.84
N GLY A 69 2.70 -14.89 14.65
CA GLY A 69 2.51 -15.02 16.09
C GLY A 69 1.07 -15.33 16.49
N ASP A 70 0.76 -15.13 17.76
CA ASP A 70 -0.54 -15.42 18.34
C ASP A 70 -1.64 -14.49 17.83
N THR A 71 -2.86 -15.00 17.76
CA THR A 71 -4.08 -14.20 17.50
C THR A 71 -4.64 -13.72 18.84
N PRO A 72 -4.97 -12.43 18.99
CA PRO A 72 -5.48 -11.90 20.24
C PRO A 72 -6.88 -12.42 20.57
N LYS A 73 -7.12 -12.63 21.86
CA LYS A 73 -8.43 -13.01 22.40
C LYS A 73 -9.08 -11.78 23.07
N SER A 74 -10.41 -11.74 23.06
CA SER A 74 -11.16 -10.67 23.74
C SER A 74 -10.70 -10.46 25.18
N GLY A 75 -10.47 -9.22 25.56
CA GLY A 75 -9.98 -8.81 26.87
C GLY A 75 -8.46 -8.80 27.04
N GLN A 76 -7.71 -9.36 26.11
CA GLN A 76 -6.24 -9.26 26.12
C GLN A 76 -5.77 -7.85 25.71
N THR A 77 -4.63 -7.44 26.23
CA THR A 77 -3.98 -6.20 25.82
C THR A 77 -3.19 -6.44 24.56
N VAL A 78 -3.50 -5.68 23.53
CA VAL A 78 -2.72 -5.65 22.27
C VAL A 78 -1.90 -4.39 22.20
N GLU A 79 -0.76 -4.48 21.51
CA GLU A 79 0.15 -3.39 21.25
C GLU A 79 0.32 -3.23 19.74
N VAL A 80 0.06 -2.02 19.23
CA VAL A 80 0.02 -1.75 17.79
C VAL A 80 0.76 -0.48 17.43
N HIS A 81 1.30 -0.46 16.21
CA HIS A 81 1.55 0.79 15.50
C HIS A 81 0.46 1.02 14.46
N TYR A 82 0.10 2.29 14.26
CA TYR A 82 -0.88 2.66 13.24
C TYR A 82 -0.65 4.05 12.66
N VAL A 83 -1.24 4.24 11.49
CA VAL A 83 -1.46 5.55 10.86
C VAL A 83 -2.92 5.60 10.43
N GLY A 84 -3.64 6.63 10.85
CA GLY A 84 -5.04 6.88 10.48
C GLY A 84 -5.15 8.05 9.51
N THR A 85 -5.88 7.84 8.42
CA THR A 85 -6.15 8.85 7.38
C THR A 85 -7.63 8.85 7.00
N LEU A 86 -8.10 9.98 6.48
CA LEU A 86 -9.38 10.08 5.79
C LEU A 86 -9.22 9.61 4.33
N GLU A 87 -10.33 9.47 3.61
CA GLU A 87 -10.33 9.07 2.18
C GLU A 87 -9.61 10.07 1.27
N ASP A 88 -9.55 11.34 1.66
CA ASP A 88 -8.80 12.39 0.96
C ASP A 88 -7.29 12.36 1.24
N GLY A 89 -6.82 11.40 2.06
CA GLY A 89 -5.43 11.26 2.46
C GLY A 89 -5.03 12.12 3.67
N THR A 90 -5.93 12.91 4.22
CA THR A 90 -5.65 13.71 5.42
C THR A 90 -5.36 12.81 6.60
N LYS A 91 -4.14 12.87 7.13
CA LYS A 91 -3.75 12.13 8.33
C LYS A 91 -4.32 12.82 9.58
N PHE A 92 -5.07 12.07 10.39
CA PHE A 92 -5.67 12.60 11.62
C PHE A 92 -4.99 12.09 12.88
N ASP A 93 -4.34 10.91 12.83
CA ASP A 93 -3.60 10.36 13.98
C ASP A 93 -2.55 9.34 13.54
N SER A 94 -1.47 9.22 14.34
CA SER A 94 -0.39 8.25 14.08
C SER A 94 0.40 7.97 15.36
N SER A 95 0.46 6.71 15.76
CA SER A 95 1.36 6.25 16.82
C SER A 95 2.83 6.29 16.40
N ARG A 96 3.10 6.15 15.09
CA ARG A 96 4.45 6.21 14.54
C ARG A 96 5.05 7.60 14.67
N ASP A 97 4.25 8.65 14.43
CA ASP A 97 4.69 10.05 14.58
C ASP A 97 4.99 10.39 16.05
N ARG A 98 4.31 9.74 16.99
CA ARG A 98 4.58 9.88 18.43
C ARG A 98 5.77 9.06 18.91
N GLY A 99 6.28 8.15 18.08
CA GLY A 99 7.38 7.25 18.42
C GLY A 99 7.04 6.23 19.52
N GLN A 100 5.75 6.01 19.82
CA GLN A 100 5.28 5.09 20.85
C GLN A 100 4.13 4.23 20.35
N PRO A 101 4.18 2.90 20.55
CA PRO A 101 3.05 2.03 20.27
C PRO A 101 1.83 2.39 21.12
N PHE A 102 0.66 2.07 20.60
CA PHE A 102 -0.61 2.22 21.30
C PHE A 102 -1.06 0.87 21.84
N SER A 103 -1.43 0.83 23.12
CA SER A 103 -1.90 -0.38 23.79
C SER A 103 -3.34 -0.21 24.27
N PHE A 104 -4.17 -1.24 24.02
CA PHE A 104 -5.55 -1.27 24.47
C PHE A 104 -6.04 -2.71 24.66
N LYS A 105 -7.16 -2.92 25.35
CA LYS A 105 -7.81 -4.22 25.49
C LYS A 105 -8.77 -4.45 24.32
N ILE A 106 -8.52 -5.50 23.54
CA ILE A 106 -9.31 -5.81 22.36
C ILE A 106 -10.64 -6.47 22.69
N GLY A 107 -11.69 -6.17 21.91
CA GLY A 107 -12.99 -6.84 21.96
C GLY A 107 -13.87 -6.45 23.15
N ILE A 108 -13.58 -5.35 23.84
CA ILE A 108 -14.36 -4.87 24.98
C ILE A 108 -14.84 -3.41 24.82
N GLY A 109 -14.75 -2.85 23.61
CA GLY A 109 -15.23 -1.50 23.30
C GLY A 109 -14.35 -0.36 23.81
N GLN A 110 -13.06 -0.59 24.04
CA GLN A 110 -12.08 0.48 24.34
C GLN A 110 -11.72 1.34 23.14
N VAL A 111 -11.92 0.80 21.95
CA VAL A 111 -11.65 1.43 20.66
C VAL A 111 -12.90 1.38 19.79
N ILE A 112 -12.85 2.01 18.62
CA ILE A 112 -13.94 1.94 17.64
C ILE A 112 -14.20 0.49 17.21
N LYS A 113 -15.45 0.17 16.87
CA LYS A 113 -15.88 -1.20 16.53
C LYS A 113 -15.06 -1.81 15.40
N GLY A 114 -14.72 -1.02 14.39
CA GLY A 114 -13.89 -1.47 13.27
C GLY A 114 -12.51 -1.96 13.70
N TRP A 115 -11.94 -1.43 14.78
CA TRP A 115 -10.68 -1.91 15.35
C TRP A 115 -10.89 -3.20 16.16
N ASP A 116 -11.88 -3.25 17.04
CA ASP A 116 -12.19 -4.47 17.81
C ASP A 116 -12.43 -5.66 16.87
N GLU A 117 -13.14 -5.44 15.78
CA GLU A 117 -13.39 -6.47 14.77
C GLU A 117 -12.15 -6.74 13.91
N GLY A 118 -11.56 -5.70 13.33
CA GLY A 118 -10.50 -5.83 12.32
C GLY A 118 -9.19 -6.38 12.85
N LEU A 119 -8.87 -6.17 14.15
CA LEU A 119 -7.64 -6.69 14.75
C LEU A 119 -7.85 -8.05 15.41
N SER A 120 -9.07 -8.47 15.70
CA SER A 120 -9.36 -9.74 16.38
C SER A 120 -8.89 -10.98 15.61
N THR A 121 -8.75 -10.87 14.30
CA THR A 121 -8.32 -11.95 13.41
C THR A 121 -6.88 -11.80 12.93
N MET A 122 -6.19 -10.73 13.32
CA MET A 122 -4.76 -10.54 13.00
C MET A 122 -3.89 -11.44 13.85
N LYS A 123 -2.73 -11.79 13.31
CA LYS A 123 -1.66 -12.46 14.08
C LYS A 123 -0.56 -11.45 14.41
N VAL A 124 0.11 -11.63 15.53
CA VAL A 124 1.28 -10.81 15.89
C VAL A 124 2.34 -10.85 14.79
N GLY A 125 2.89 -9.69 14.47
CA GLY A 125 3.80 -9.45 13.34
C GLY A 125 3.07 -9.16 12.03
N GLY A 126 1.73 -9.20 12.01
CA GLY A 126 0.93 -8.86 10.84
C GLY A 126 0.73 -7.37 10.66
N ARG A 127 0.50 -6.96 9.41
CA ARG A 127 0.14 -5.59 9.03
C ARG A 127 -1.07 -5.62 8.12
N ARG A 128 -2.05 -4.81 8.43
CA ARG A 128 -3.35 -4.80 7.76
C ARG A 128 -3.80 -3.36 7.51
N GLN A 129 -4.36 -3.13 6.34
CA GLN A 129 -5.09 -1.91 6.05
C GLN A 129 -6.57 -2.13 6.35
N LEU A 130 -7.16 -1.29 7.20
CA LEU A 130 -8.58 -1.29 7.52
C LEU A 130 -9.27 -0.12 6.80
N ILE A 131 -10.43 -0.38 6.22
CA ILE A 131 -11.33 0.61 5.64
C ILE A 131 -12.62 0.53 6.45
N ILE A 132 -12.79 1.46 7.36
CA ILE A 132 -13.82 1.43 8.40
C ILE A 132 -14.93 2.41 8.03
N PRO A 133 -16.13 1.94 7.70
CA PRO A 133 -17.27 2.83 7.47
C PRO A 133 -17.65 3.56 8.77
N SER A 134 -18.32 4.69 8.64
CA SER A 134 -18.62 5.59 9.75
C SER A 134 -19.35 4.90 10.92
N GLU A 135 -20.22 3.93 10.64
CA GLU A 135 -21.01 3.17 11.62
C GLU A 135 -20.14 2.31 12.56
N LEU A 136 -18.97 1.91 12.08
CA LEU A 136 -17.97 1.18 12.85
C LEU A 136 -16.84 2.09 13.38
N GLY A 137 -16.93 3.39 13.07
CA GLY A 137 -16.00 4.44 13.49
C GLY A 137 -16.66 5.46 14.43
N TYR A 138 -16.65 6.73 14.03
CA TYR A 138 -17.15 7.85 14.86
C TYR A 138 -18.56 8.34 14.48
N GLY A 139 -19.19 7.74 13.46
CA GLY A 139 -20.57 8.00 13.06
C GLY A 139 -20.88 9.45 12.74
N ALA A 140 -22.09 9.87 13.11
CA ALA A 140 -22.61 11.23 12.87
C ALA A 140 -21.90 12.33 13.68
N ARG A 141 -21.10 11.96 14.69
CA ARG A 141 -20.44 12.96 15.56
C ARG A 141 -19.07 13.37 15.02
N GLY A 142 -18.39 12.49 14.25
CA GLY A 142 -16.99 12.69 13.94
C GLY A 142 -16.13 12.67 15.22
N ALA A 143 -14.89 13.14 15.15
CA ALA A 143 -14.01 13.19 16.30
C ALA A 143 -12.97 14.34 16.21
N GLY A 144 -12.73 14.98 17.37
CA GLY A 144 -11.62 15.90 17.60
C GLY A 144 -11.54 17.11 16.69
N GLY A 145 -12.59 17.44 15.94
CA GLY A 145 -12.59 18.52 14.96
C GLY A 145 -11.76 18.22 13.69
N VAL A 146 -11.10 17.06 13.62
CA VAL A 146 -10.29 16.62 12.48
C VAL A 146 -10.94 15.50 11.68
N ILE A 147 -11.86 14.74 12.28
CA ILE A 147 -12.67 13.72 11.62
C ILE A 147 -14.08 14.24 11.43
N PRO A 148 -14.51 14.56 10.20
CA PRO A 148 -15.86 15.01 9.93
C PRO A 148 -16.94 13.95 10.27
N PRO A 149 -18.20 14.36 10.45
CA PRO A 149 -19.32 13.41 10.53
C PRO A 149 -19.38 12.50 9.30
N TYR A 150 -19.77 11.25 9.54
CA TYR A 150 -19.97 10.21 8.50
C TYR A 150 -18.72 9.87 7.66
N SER A 151 -17.52 10.12 8.19
CA SER A 151 -16.29 9.83 7.49
C SER A 151 -15.96 8.34 7.52
N THR A 152 -15.55 7.81 6.38
CA THR A 152 -14.81 6.55 6.27
C THR A 152 -13.39 6.76 6.77
N LEU A 153 -12.88 5.83 7.56
CA LEU A 153 -11.54 5.89 8.14
C LEU A 153 -10.66 4.82 7.50
N LEU A 154 -9.45 5.23 7.11
CA LEU A 154 -8.42 4.33 6.62
C LEU A 154 -7.34 4.20 7.69
N PHE A 155 -7.04 2.98 8.09
CA PHE A 155 -5.95 2.71 9.04
C PHE A 155 -4.99 1.68 8.48
N ASP A 156 -3.73 2.01 8.52
CA ASP A 156 -2.63 1.07 8.35
C ASP A 156 -2.17 0.65 9.75
N VAL A 157 -2.39 -0.60 10.11
CA VAL A 157 -2.15 -1.11 11.47
C VAL A 157 -1.19 -2.29 11.43
N GLU A 158 -0.21 -2.28 12.32
CA GLU A 158 0.72 -3.37 12.58
C GLU A 158 0.53 -3.86 14.01
N LEU A 159 0.27 -5.16 14.18
CA LEU A 159 0.11 -5.80 15.49
C LEU A 159 1.48 -6.27 15.99
N LEU A 160 1.99 -5.60 17.03
CA LEU A 160 3.33 -5.84 17.57
C LEU A 160 3.34 -6.93 18.63
N GLY A 161 2.29 -7.05 19.44
CA GLY A 161 2.23 -8.00 20.53
C GLY A 161 0.87 -8.14 21.18
N VAL A 162 0.73 -9.23 21.94
CA VAL A 162 -0.45 -9.57 22.76
C VAL A 162 0.04 -9.92 24.16
N LYS A 163 -0.64 -9.39 25.20
CA LYS A 163 -0.33 -9.59 26.64
C LYS A 163 -1.57 -9.99 27.41
#